data_769cccf1c7eaa1e99f5a3aa59f2b0540
#
_entry.id   769cccf1c7eaa1e99f5a3aa59f2b0540
#
_cell.length_a   1.000
_cell.length_b   1.000
_cell.length_c   1.000
_cell.angle_alpha   90.00
_cell.angle_beta   90.00
_cell.angle_gamma   90.00
#
_symmetry.space_group_name_H-M   'P 1'
#
loop_
_entity.id
_entity.type
_entity.pdbx_description
1 polymer ?
#
loop_
_entity_poly.entity_id
_entity_poly.type
_entity_poly.pdbx_seq_one_letter_code
_entity_poly.pdbx_strand_id
1 'polypeptide(L)'
;MSQESPAGDEGQDYPVQPFPTQTLYALLAAETAGLRGDVPFALRNYVEQARITGDPGVIARAVQIAQHAGDEAALGELGLLWVDREPDNVQGRELALFTLLRQGKPRDALVHAHFLLENGDGQPLRQLAAQAAGLPADRHAALLTDYQALAASHPDDVDLLFGQALLLWQAGQLQEALALSAQLIELQPDEPANQLLHTQLLDETGSKEKALAQLEQAVREHPENPGLSRAFVRMLFSRRDTAFAIEKLEQLSRINRGDNSLRFGLALAYRDASLPEQARAELELLARDPELRNDAHFHLGQLAEAAGDTKRAIQHYRHAQGAALLPATARLANLLAQQGELTAARLYLQELRVQHREQAPGLFQIESELLIRERYYSSAQELLTESLGAFPGDINLLYARSLASEKMGDIDAVERDLRAILDQDGDNAAALNALGYSLANHSTRYEEAQSLIERALALQPNDASIIDSLGWVLYRRGLHTEALAQLRRAAALLTDPEVAAHLGEVLWTTGDSEQARAVWREALQQYPDDPLIKATLERLNAGPL
;
A
#
# COMPACT_ATOMS: atom_id res chain seq x y z
N MET A 1 30.72 4.33 -60.52
CA MET A 1 30.10 4.56 -59.19
C MET A 1 28.75 3.90 -59.23
N SER A 2 28.73 2.66 -58.76
CA SER A 2 27.54 1.81 -58.68
C SER A 2 26.82 2.09 -57.39
N GLN A 3 25.55 2.48 -57.43
CA GLN A 3 24.67 2.59 -56.30
C GLN A 3 24.21 1.18 -55.92
N GLU A 4 24.57 0.71 -54.73
CA GLU A 4 23.96 -0.44 -54.09
C GLU A 4 22.56 -0.05 -53.60
N SER A 5 21.56 -0.76 -54.07
CA SER A 5 20.20 -0.74 -53.54
C SER A 5 20.18 -1.41 -52.15
N PRO A 6 19.39 -0.93 -51.17
CA PRO A 6 19.26 -1.59 -49.91
C PRO A 6 18.57 -2.96 -50.06
N ALA A 7 19.06 -3.93 -49.31
CA ALA A 7 18.58 -5.31 -49.26
C ALA A 7 17.06 -5.36 -49.02
N GLY A 8 16.42 -6.22 -49.78
CA GLY A 8 14.98 -6.40 -49.74
C GLY A 8 14.52 -6.99 -48.41
N ASP A 9 13.40 -6.44 -47.99
CA ASP A 9 12.47 -7.02 -47.04
C ASP A 9 12.08 -8.43 -47.52
N GLU A 10 12.51 -9.47 -46.82
CA GLU A 10 12.05 -10.85 -47.08
C GLU A 10 10.57 -10.87 -46.69
N GLY A 11 9.70 -10.62 -47.64
CA GLY A 11 8.25 -10.59 -47.47
C GLY A 11 7.76 -11.93 -46.92
N GLN A 12 7.17 -11.92 -45.77
CA GLN A 12 6.32 -13.00 -45.28
C GLN A 12 5.23 -13.23 -46.35
N ASP A 13 5.17 -14.44 -46.86
CA ASP A 13 4.24 -14.87 -47.90
C ASP A 13 2.85 -15.05 -47.28
N TYR A 14 2.13 -13.96 -47.04
CA TYR A 14 0.75 -14.02 -46.58
C TYR A 14 -0.16 -14.46 -47.72
N PRO A 15 -1.06 -15.43 -47.53
CA PRO A 15 -2.01 -15.86 -48.52
C PRO A 15 -2.93 -14.69 -48.87
N VAL A 16 -2.80 -14.17 -50.11
CA VAL A 16 -3.58 -13.01 -50.59
C VAL A 16 -5.01 -13.48 -50.86
N GLN A 17 -5.93 -13.26 -49.89
CA GLN A 17 -7.36 -13.35 -50.11
C GLN A 17 -7.95 -11.94 -50.23
N PRO A 18 -8.84 -11.69 -51.22
CA PRO A 18 -9.44 -10.37 -51.38
C PRO A 18 -10.40 -10.07 -50.23
N PHE A 19 -10.19 -8.98 -49.55
CA PHE A 19 -11.15 -8.49 -48.52
C PHE A 19 -12.48 -8.12 -49.17
N PRO A 20 -13.63 -8.33 -48.48
CA PRO A 20 -14.91 -7.75 -48.88
C PRO A 20 -14.78 -6.23 -49.03
N THR A 21 -15.48 -5.64 -50.01
CA THR A 21 -15.40 -4.21 -50.29
C THR A 21 -15.66 -3.33 -49.07
N GLN A 22 -16.56 -3.75 -48.16
CA GLN A 22 -16.86 -3.03 -46.93
C GLN A 22 -15.68 -3.05 -45.95
N THR A 23 -15.00 -4.18 -45.81
CA THR A 23 -13.79 -4.33 -44.99
C THR A 23 -12.67 -3.45 -45.53
N LEU A 24 -12.41 -3.50 -46.83
CA LEU A 24 -11.39 -2.65 -47.44
C LEU A 24 -11.68 -1.16 -47.22
N TYR A 25 -12.93 -0.74 -47.38
CA TYR A 25 -13.34 0.64 -47.12
C TYR A 25 -13.10 1.04 -45.65
N ALA A 26 -13.49 0.19 -44.71
CA ALA A 26 -13.30 0.45 -43.29
C ALA A 26 -11.82 0.56 -42.89
N LEU A 27 -10.96 -0.32 -43.42
CA LEU A 27 -9.52 -0.28 -43.16
C LEU A 27 -8.87 0.97 -43.75
N LEU A 28 -9.23 1.36 -45.02
CA LEU A 28 -8.74 2.61 -45.63
C LEU A 28 -9.21 3.87 -44.87
N ALA A 29 -10.45 3.86 -44.40
CA ALA A 29 -10.97 4.95 -43.57
C ALA A 29 -10.22 5.05 -42.25
N ALA A 30 -9.93 3.90 -41.61
CA ALA A 30 -9.17 3.82 -40.36
C ALA A 30 -7.73 4.31 -40.51
N GLU A 31 -7.02 3.90 -41.58
CA GLU A 31 -5.66 4.42 -41.89
C GLU A 31 -5.68 5.94 -42.13
N THR A 32 -6.66 6.43 -42.90
CA THR A 32 -6.80 7.87 -43.16
C THR A 32 -7.05 8.66 -41.88
N ALA A 33 -7.86 8.11 -40.96
CA ALA A 33 -8.14 8.71 -39.65
C ALA A 33 -6.90 8.72 -38.77
N GLY A 34 -6.16 7.61 -38.73
CA GLY A 34 -4.88 7.50 -38.00
C GLY A 34 -3.86 8.53 -38.46
N LEU A 35 -3.71 8.74 -39.79
CA LEU A 35 -2.84 9.77 -40.36
C LEU A 35 -3.26 11.19 -39.98
N ARG A 36 -4.53 11.41 -39.65
CA ARG A 36 -5.08 12.69 -39.18
C ARG A 36 -5.09 12.86 -37.68
N GLY A 37 -4.58 11.87 -36.93
CA GLY A 37 -4.54 11.87 -35.46
C GLY A 37 -5.82 11.40 -34.78
N ASP A 38 -6.83 10.91 -35.52
CA ASP A 38 -8.02 10.31 -34.92
C ASP A 38 -7.78 8.82 -34.60
N VAL A 39 -6.91 8.59 -33.59
CA VAL A 39 -6.52 7.26 -33.11
C VAL A 39 -7.73 6.46 -32.60
N PRO A 40 -8.68 7.04 -31.84
CA PRO A 40 -9.86 6.30 -31.38
C PRO A 40 -10.75 5.76 -32.51
N PHE A 41 -10.93 6.50 -33.57
CA PHE A 41 -11.68 6.03 -34.74
C PHE A 41 -10.92 4.91 -35.47
N ALA A 42 -9.62 5.08 -35.68
CA ALA A 42 -8.77 4.08 -36.30
C ALA A 42 -8.81 2.76 -35.52
N LEU A 43 -8.61 2.80 -34.19
CA LEU A 43 -8.61 1.63 -33.33
C LEU A 43 -9.95 0.88 -33.37
N ARG A 44 -11.07 1.56 -33.16
CA ARG A 44 -12.39 0.91 -33.22
C ARG A 44 -12.64 0.17 -34.53
N ASN A 45 -12.30 0.80 -35.67
CA ASN A 45 -12.48 0.15 -36.95
C ASN A 45 -11.55 -1.05 -37.15
N TYR A 46 -10.27 -0.93 -36.76
CA TYR A 46 -9.33 -2.05 -36.86
C TYR A 46 -9.71 -3.24 -35.96
N VAL A 47 -10.13 -2.99 -34.72
CA VAL A 47 -10.63 -4.04 -33.81
C VAL A 47 -11.85 -4.73 -34.40
N GLU A 48 -12.81 -3.97 -34.94
CA GLU A 48 -14.00 -4.55 -35.57
C GLU A 48 -13.64 -5.39 -36.79
N GLN A 49 -12.77 -4.88 -37.69
CA GLN A 49 -12.35 -5.63 -38.88
C GLN A 49 -11.50 -6.86 -38.50
N ALA A 50 -10.69 -6.79 -37.47
CA ALA A 50 -9.96 -7.95 -36.91
C ALA A 50 -10.93 -9.07 -36.49
N ARG A 51 -12.01 -8.73 -35.78
CA ARG A 51 -13.06 -9.69 -35.38
C ARG A 51 -13.78 -10.31 -36.59
N ILE A 52 -14.11 -9.49 -37.59
CA ILE A 52 -14.85 -9.92 -38.79
C ILE A 52 -14.00 -10.83 -39.67
N THR A 53 -12.77 -10.44 -39.92
CA THR A 53 -11.90 -11.13 -40.85
C THR A 53 -11.10 -12.27 -40.23
N GLY A 54 -10.69 -12.10 -38.97
CA GLY A 54 -9.69 -12.97 -38.35
C GLY A 54 -8.35 -12.96 -39.09
N ASP A 55 -8.09 -11.95 -39.91
CA ASP A 55 -6.87 -11.85 -40.72
C ASP A 55 -5.69 -11.43 -39.82
N PRO A 56 -4.59 -12.20 -39.79
CA PRO A 56 -3.45 -11.91 -38.94
C PRO A 56 -2.82 -10.54 -39.17
N GLY A 57 -2.77 -10.07 -40.42
CA GLY A 57 -2.24 -8.74 -40.76
C GLY A 57 -3.14 -7.60 -40.21
N VAL A 58 -4.46 -7.78 -40.27
CA VAL A 58 -5.42 -6.84 -39.67
C VAL A 58 -5.30 -6.85 -38.15
N ILE A 59 -5.15 -8.04 -37.54
CA ILE A 59 -4.96 -8.17 -36.09
C ILE A 59 -3.64 -7.51 -35.68
N ALA A 60 -2.52 -7.79 -36.33
CA ALA A 60 -1.22 -7.19 -36.04
C ALA A 60 -1.27 -5.65 -36.13
N ARG A 61 -1.94 -5.11 -37.13
CA ARG A 61 -2.09 -3.66 -37.28
C ARG A 61 -2.98 -3.07 -36.18
N ALA A 62 -4.06 -3.76 -35.81
CA ALA A 62 -4.92 -3.35 -34.69
C ALA A 62 -4.14 -3.31 -33.37
N VAL A 63 -3.28 -4.30 -33.11
CA VAL A 63 -2.40 -4.36 -31.93
C VAL A 63 -1.45 -3.17 -31.90
N GLN A 64 -0.80 -2.80 -33.02
CA GLN A 64 0.08 -1.63 -33.08
C GLN A 64 -0.66 -0.33 -32.73
N ILE A 65 -1.89 -0.17 -33.24
CA ILE A 65 -2.71 1.01 -32.96
C ILE A 65 -3.15 1.01 -31.48
N ALA A 66 -3.54 -0.13 -30.93
CA ALA A 66 -3.92 -0.28 -29.53
C ALA A 66 -2.75 0.01 -28.57
N GLN A 67 -1.53 -0.46 -28.90
CA GLN A 67 -0.30 -0.13 -28.16
C GLN A 67 -0.03 1.37 -28.16
N HIS A 68 -0.13 2.01 -29.32
CA HIS A 68 0.05 3.45 -29.44
C HIS A 68 -1.02 4.25 -28.68
N ALA A 69 -2.24 3.75 -28.64
CA ALA A 69 -3.36 4.35 -27.89
C ALA A 69 -3.30 4.08 -26.37
N GLY A 70 -2.49 3.13 -25.92
CA GLY A 70 -2.49 2.65 -24.54
C GLY A 70 -3.79 1.92 -24.15
N ASP A 71 -4.52 1.36 -25.12
CA ASP A 71 -5.79 0.65 -24.88
C ASP A 71 -5.55 -0.83 -24.54
N GLU A 72 -5.37 -1.08 -23.24
CA GLU A 72 -5.10 -2.42 -22.72
C GLU A 72 -6.28 -3.39 -22.91
N ALA A 73 -7.51 -2.90 -22.96
CA ALA A 73 -8.68 -3.76 -23.17
C ALA A 73 -8.69 -4.29 -24.61
N ALA A 74 -8.43 -3.41 -25.57
CA ALA A 74 -8.29 -3.78 -26.98
C ALA A 74 -7.10 -4.74 -27.21
N LEU A 75 -5.95 -4.47 -26.57
CA LEU A 75 -4.78 -5.36 -26.64
C LEU A 75 -5.10 -6.77 -26.15
N GLY A 76 -5.84 -6.86 -25.07
CA GLY A 76 -6.22 -8.14 -24.51
C GLY A 76 -7.14 -8.95 -25.42
N GLU A 77 -8.15 -8.31 -25.97
CA GLU A 77 -9.06 -8.94 -26.91
C GLU A 77 -8.35 -9.41 -28.19
N LEU A 78 -7.52 -8.54 -28.75
CA LEU A 78 -6.75 -8.83 -29.96
C LEU A 78 -5.74 -9.96 -29.73
N GLY A 79 -5.10 -10.02 -28.56
CA GLY A 79 -4.17 -11.11 -28.22
C GLY A 79 -4.86 -12.47 -28.22
N LEU A 80 -6.02 -12.56 -27.57
CA LEU A 80 -6.82 -13.81 -27.56
C LEU A 80 -7.30 -14.19 -28.96
N LEU A 81 -7.75 -13.22 -29.75
CA LEU A 81 -8.14 -13.45 -31.14
C LEU A 81 -6.97 -13.90 -32.01
N TRP A 82 -5.78 -13.32 -31.80
CA TRP A 82 -4.58 -13.67 -32.56
C TRP A 82 -4.17 -15.12 -32.32
N VAL A 83 -4.13 -15.54 -31.05
CA VAL A 83 -3.82 -16.93 -30.69
C VAL A 83 -4.84 -17.93 -31.26
N ASP A 84 -6.12 -17.53 -31.33
CA ASP A 84 -7.17 -18.38 -31.96
C ASP A 84 -6.91 -18.61 -33.46
N ARG A 85 -6.34 -17.60 -34.14
CA ARG A 85 -6.04 -17.66 -35.59
C ARG A 85 -4.66 -18.18 -35.91
N GLU A 86 -3.68 -17.79 -35.14
CA GLU A 86 -2.28 -18.19 -35.23
C GLU A 86 -1.79 -18.71 -33.89
N PRO A 87 -2.02 -20.00 -33.57
CA PRO A 87 -1.64 -20.56 -32.27
C PRO A 87 -0.15 -20.46 -31.93
N ASP A 88 0.72 -20.32 -32.94
CA ASP A 88 2.17 -20.24 -32.76
C ASP A 88 2.69 -18.79 -32.74
N ASN A 89 1.82 -17.80 -32.74
CA ASN A 89 2.22 -16.40 -32.69
C ASN A 89 2.66 -15.98 -31.30
N VAL A 90 3.96 -15.69 -31.14
CA VAL A 90 4.59 -15.33 -29.84
C VAL A 90 3.94 -14.07 -29.25
N GLN A 91 3.77 -13.00 -30.04
CA GLN A 91 3.19 -11.76 -29.57
C GLN A 91 1.72 -11.92 -29.14
N GLY A 92 0.95 -12.72 -29.88
CA GLY A 92 -0.41 -13.09 -29.52
C GLY A 92 -0.45 -13.85 -28.18
N ARG A 93 0.49 -14.78 -27.95
CA ARG A 93 0.63 -15.53 -26.68
C ARG A 93 0.97 -14.61 -25.50
N GLU A 94 1.88 -13.66 -25.68
CA GLU A 94 2.20 -12.67 -24.62
C GLU A 94 0.98 -11.83 -24.23
N LEU A 95 0.27 -11.27 -25.22
CA LEU A 95 -0.93 -10.46 -24.98
C LEU A 95 -2.06 -11.27 -24.32
N ALA A 96 -2.27 -12.52 -24.75
CA ALA A 96 -3.26 -13.43 -24.18
C ALA A 96 -2.92 -13.75 -22.71
N LEU A 97 -1.65 -14.04 -22.41
CA LEU A 97 -1.16 -14.31 -21.06
C LEU A 97 -1.47 -13.16 -20.11
N PHE A 98 -1.04 -11.93 -20.44
CA PHE A 98 -1.30 -10.76 -19.59
C PHE A 98 -2.79 -10.47 -19.41
N THR A 99 -3.59 -10.71 -20.43
CA THR A 99 -5.04 -10.55 -20.36
C THR A 99 -5.69 -11.54 -19.41
N LEU A 100 -5.31 -12.81 -19.51
CA LEU A 100 -5.84 -13.86 -18.65
C LEU A 100 -5.43 -13.69 -17.19
N LEU A 101 -4.21 -13.18 -16.94
CA LEU A 101 -3.76 -12.82 -15.60
C LEU A 101 -4.65 -11.73 -14.98
N ARG A 102 -4.91 -10.64 -15.70
CA ARG A 102 -5.80 -9.57 -15.23
C ARG A 102 -7.24 -10.04 -15.01
N GLN A 103 -7.70 -11.04 -15.76
CA GLN A 103 -9.01 -11.68 -15.57
C GLN A 103 -9.05 -12.66 -14.39
N GLY A 104 -7.93 -12.86 -13.67
CA GLY A 104 -7.84 -13.83 -12.58
C GLY A 104 -7.94 -15.29 -13.05
N LYS A 105 -7.44 -15.59 -14.27
CA LYS A 105 -7.43 -16.91 -14.89
C LYS A 105 -5.99 -17.44 -15.04
N PRO A 106 -5.25 -17.66 -13.95
CA PRO A 106 -3.81 -17.98 -14.01
C PRO A 106 -3.51 -19.33 -14.68
N ARG A 107 -4.41 -20.32 -14.58
CA ARG A 107 -4.21 -21.62 -15.22
C ARG A 107 -4.31 -21.53 -16.76
N ASP A 108 -5.24 -20.73 -17.25
CA ASP A 108 -5.36 -20.47 -18.69
C ASP A 108 -4.13 -19.70 -19.19
N ALA A 109 -3.64 -18.73 -18.39
CA ALA A 109 -2.42 -17.99 -18.67
C ALA A 109 -1.17 -18.90 -18.72
N LEU A 110 -1.10 -19.94 -17.88
CA LEU A 110 0.03 -20.86 -17.82
C LEU A 110 0.23 -21.62 -19.16
N VAL A 111 -0.82 -21.90 -19.90
CA VAL A 111 -0.73 -22.53 -21.22
C VAL A 111 0.08 -21.67 -22.20
N HIS A 112 -0.10 -20.35 -22.12
CA HIS A 112 0.65 -19.39 -22.95
C HIS A 112 2.09 -19.22 -22.43
N ALA A 113 2.26 -19.16 -21.11
CA ALA A 113 3.60 -19.10 -20.50
C ALA A 113 4.45 -20.32 -20.83
N HIS A 114 3.85 -21.53 -20.82
CA HIS A 114 4.53 -22.76 -21.22
C HIS A 114 4.96 -22.72 -22.69
N PHE A 115 4.08 -22.27 -23.59
CA PHE A 115 4.46 -22.09 -25.00
C PHE A 115 5.65 -21.13 -25.16
N LEU A 116 5.64 -20.00 -24.43
CA LEU A 116 6.73 -19.03 -24.47
C LEU A 116 8.04 -19.60 -23.93
N LEU A 117 7.98 -20.41 -22.86
CA LEU A 117 9.14 -21.16 -22.34
C LEU A 117 9.76 -22.06 -23.41
N GLU A 118 8.93 -22.86 -24.13
CA GLU A 118 9.41 -23.73 -25.19
C GLU A 118 10.03 -22.97 -26.38
N ASN A 119 9.67 -21.69 -26.53
CA ASN A 119 10.25 -20.76 -27.52
C ASN A 119 11.39 -19.90 -26.95
N GLY A 120 11.92 -20.24 -25.76
CA GLY A 120 13.12 -19.64 -25.17
C GLY A 120 12.87 -18.43 -24.28
N ASP A 121 11.61 -18.14 -23.91
CA ASP A 121 11.27 -17.08 -22.96
C ASP A 121 10.53 -17.63 -21.73
N GLY A 122 11.25 -17.84 -20.64
CA GLY A 122 10.71 -18.28 -19.34
C GLY A 122 10.24 -17.14 -18.43
N GLN A 123 10.59 -15.90 -18.73
CA GLN A 123 10.24 -14.72 -17.91
C GLN A 123 8.73 -14.62 -17.55
N PRO A 124 7.80 -14.95 -18.47
CA PRO A 124 6.37 -14.96 -18.17
C PRO A 124 5.97 -15.88 -17.01
N LEU A 125 6.72 -16.96 -16.77
CA LEU A 125 6.48 -17.84 -15.62
C LEU A 125 6.79 -17.15 -14.29
N ARG A 126 7.88 -16.38 -14.19
CA ARG A 126 8.18 -15.57 -12.99
C ARG A 126 7.05 -14.55 -12.71
N GLN A 127 6.57 -13.87 -13.74
CA GLN A 127 5.50 -12.88 -13.63
C GLN A 127 4.17 -13.51 -13.22
N LEU A 128 3.82 -14.66 -13.79
CA LEU A 128 2.63 -15.42 -13.42
C LEU A 128 2.65 -15.82 -11.94
N ALA A 129 3.77 -16.35 -11.45
CA ALA A 129 3.94 -16.71 -10.05
C ALA A 129 3.87 -15.49 -9.12
N ALA A 130 4.44 -14.35 -9.51
CA ALA A 130 4.40 -13.13 -8.72
C ALA A 130 2.96 -12.60 -8.54
N GLN A 131 2.13 -12.68 -9.57
CA GLN A 131 0.73 -12.25 -9.52
C GLN A 131 -0.19 -13.23 -8.77
N ALA A 132 0.26 -14.44 -8.51
CA ALA A 132 -0.52 -15.46 -7.80
C ALA A 132 -0.73 -15.15 -6.30
N ALA A 133 0.02 -14.24 -5.71
CA ALA A 133 -0.07 -13.88 -4.29
C ALA A 133 -1.48 -13.43 -3.83
N GLY A 134 -2.27 -12.85 -4.75
CA GLY A 134 -3.65 -12.41 -4.47
C GLY A 134 -4.73 -13.43 -4.78
N LEU A 135 -4.38 -14.65 -5.17
CA LEU A 135 -5.36 -15.68 -5.55
C LEU A 135 -6.00 -16.33 -4.32
N PRO A 136 -7.28 -16.77 -4.44
CA PRO A 136 -7.87 -17.70 -3.48
C PRO A 136 -7.04 -18.97 -3.31
N ALA A 137 -6.98 -19.51 -2.10
CA ALA A 137 -6.09 -20.61 -1.72
C ALA A 137 -6.24 -21.86 -2.63
N ASP A 138 -7.45 -22.18 -3.06
CA ASP A 138 -7.73 -23.30 -3.97
C ASP A 138 -7.14 -23.08 -5.37
N ARG A 139 -7.24 -21.87 -5.90
CA ARG A 139 -6.66 -21.50 -7.21
C ARG A 139 -5.13 -21.45 -7.15
N HIS A 140 -4.59 -20.93 -6.06
CA HIS A 140 -3.14 -20.90 -5.83
C HIS A 140 -2.57 -22.31 -5.77
N ALA A 141 -3.17 -23.22 -5.00
CA ALA A 141 -2.74 -24.62 -4.89
C ALA A 141 -2.82 -25.35 -6.24
N ALA A 142 -3.87 -25.09 -7.03
CA ALA A 142 -3.99 -25.66 -8.37
C ALA A 142 -2.88 -25.18 -9.32
N LEU A 143 -2.55 -23.90 -9.29
CA LEU A 143 -1.45 -23.32 -10.07
C LEU A 143 -0.10 -23.91 -9.66
N LEU A 144 0.17 -24.05 -8.36
CA LEU A 144 1.39 -24.67 -7.84
C LEU A 144 1.53 -26.11 -8.34
N THR A 145 0.44 -26.89 -8.34
CA THR A 145 0.43 -28.25 -8.88
C THR A 145 0.79 -28.29 -10.36
N ASP A 146 0.25 -27.37 -11.14
CA ASP A 146 0.54 -27.26 -12.57
C ASP A 146 2.03 -26.86 -12.82
N TYR A 147 2.61 -25.97 -11.99
CA TYR A 147 4.04 -25.63 -12.02
C TYR A 147 4.92 -26.84 -11.68
N GLN A 148 4.56 -27.62 -10.67
CA GLN A 148 5.29 -28.83 -10.29
C GLN A 148 5.29 -29.87 -11.42
N ALA A 149 4.17 -30.02 -12.11
CA ALA A 149 4.08 -30.91 -13.27
C ALA A 149 4.96 -30.44 -14.43
N LEU A 150 5.01 -29.13 -14.69
CA LEU A 150 5.86 -28.54 -15.72
C LEU A 150 7.35 -28.66 -15.36
N ALA A 151 7.71 -28.40 -14.10
CA ALA A 151 9.09 -28.54 -13.60
C ALA A 151 9.65 -29.98 -13.73
N ALA A 152 8.78 -30.97 -13.64
CA ALA A 152 9.21 -32.37 -13.86
C ALA A 152 9.77 -32.63 -15.28
N SER A 153 9.33 -31.86 -16.28
CA SER A 153 9.84 -31.95 -17.66
C SER A 153 10.99 -30.97 -17.95
N HIS A 154 11.15 -29.92 -17.12
CA HIS A 154 12.18 -28.89 -17.27
C HIS A 154 12.90 -28.65 -15.94
N PRO A 155 13.62 -29.62 -15.37
CA PRO A 155 14.12 -29.59 -13.99
C PRO A 155 15.17 -28.51 -13.73
N ASP A 156 15.89 -28.05 -14.75
CA ASP A 156 16.96 -27.07 -14.64
C ASP A 156 16.58 -25.70 -15.22
N ASP A 157 15.29 -25.52 -15.58
CA ASP A 157 14.84 -24.22 -16.07
C ASP A 157 14.72 -23.22 -14.91
N VAL A 158 15.51 -22.16 -14.97
CA VAL A 158 15.66 -21.20 -13.88
C VAL A 158 14.43 -20.31 -13.64
N ASP A 159 13.68 -19.98 -14.70
CA ASP A 159 12.48 -19.15 -14.58
C ASP A 159 11.33 -19.94 -13.97
N LEU A 160 11.23 -21.21 -14.35
CA LEU A 160 10.26 -22.14 -13.80
C LEU A 160 10.57 -22.48 -12.34
N LEU A 161 11.83 -22.76 -12.00
CA LEU A 161 12.28 -22.97 -10.62
C LEU A 161 12.02 -21.76 -9.74
N PHE A 162 12.28 -20.54 -10.26
CA PHE A 162 11.99 -19.30 -9.56
C PHE A 162 10.48 -19.14 -9.29
N GLY A 163 9.66 -19.34 -10.31
CA GLY A 163 8.21 -19.28 -10.19
C GLY A 163 7.67 -20.30 -9.19
N GLN A 164 8.16 -21.53 -9.22
CA GLN A 164 7.77 -22.58 -8.28
C GLN A 164 8.20 -22.24 -6.84
N ALA A 165 9.43 -21.77 -6.63
CA ALA A 165 9.90 -21.35 -5.32
C ALA A 165 9.05 -20.20 -4.75
N LEU A 166 8.67 -19.25 -5.59
CA LEU A 166 7.81 -18.13 -5.21
C LEU A 166 6.40 -18.60 -4.81
N LEU A 167 5.79 -19.52 -5.57
CA LEU A 167 4.48 -20.09 -5.25
C LEU A 167 4.52 -20.90 -3.95
N LEU A 168 5.57 -21.70 -3.73
CA LEU A 168 5.77 -22.43 -2.48
C LEU A 168 5.88 -21.47 -1.27
N TRP A 169 6.63 -20.40 -1.44
CA TRP A 169 6.75 -19.37 -0.43
C TRP A 169 5.40 -18.72 -0.09
N GLN A 170 4.64 -18.32 -1.09
CA GLN A 170 3.28 -17.76 -0.93
C GLN A 170 2.32 -18.76 -0.25
N ALA A 171 2.50 -20.05 -0.47
CA ALA A 171 1.74 -21.13 0.19
C ALA A 171 2.21 -21.44 1.64
N GLY A 172 3.26 -20.75 2.13
CA GLY A 172 3.85 -21.00 3.45
C GLY A 172 4.73 -22.26 3.53
N GLN A 173 5.04 -22.91 2.40
CA GLN A 173 5.91 -24.09 2.32
C GLN A 173 7.39 -23.67 2.27
N LEU A 174 7.84 -23.00 3.36
CA LEU A 174 9.11 -22.29 3.41
C LEU A 174 10.35 -23.18 3.18
N GLN A 175 10.35 -24.44 3.67
CA GLN A 175 11.51 -25.32 3.55
C GLN A 175 11.70 -25.81 2.11
N GLU A 176 10.61 -26.11 1.41
CA GLU A 176 10.63 -26.52 0.01
C GLU A 176 11.04 -25.34 -0.89
N ALA A 177 10.47 -24.16 -0.63
CA ALA A 177 10.86 -22.93 -1.31
C ALA A 177 12.35 -22.61 -1.13
N LEU A 178 12.88 -22.76 0.10
CA LEU A 178 14.30 -22.55 0.41
C LEU A 178 15.20 -23.53 -0.35
N ALA A 179 14.81 -24.80 -0.48
CA ALA A 179 15.57 -25.80 -1.21
C ALA A 179 15.67 -25.43 -2.71
N LEU A 180 14.56 -25.01 -3.33
CA LEU A 180 14.57 -24.59 -4.74
C LEU A 180 15.35 -23.28 -4.94
N SER A 181 15.24 -22.34 -4.03
CA SER A 181 16.01 -21.09 -4.12
C SER A 181 17.52 -21.33 -3.95
N ALA A 182 17.94 -22.33 -3.17
CA ALA A 182 19.33 -22.74 -3.09
C ALA A 182 19.82 -23.32 -4.42
N GLN A 183 19.02 -24.15 -5.10
CA GLN A 183 19.33 -24.65 -6.44
C GLN A 183 19.45 -23.49 -7.46
N LEU A 184 18.58 -22.48 -7.38
CA LEU A 184 18.67 -21.29 -8.23
C LEU A 184 20.00 -20.54 -8.04
N ILE A 185 20.48 -20.42 -6.80
CA ILE A 185 21.78 -19.80 -6.52
C ILE A 185 22.95 -20.63 -7.11
N GLU A 186 22.84 -21.96 -7.09
CA GLU A 186 23.85 -22.83 -7.73
C GLU A 186 23.86 -22.68 -9.25
N LEU A 187 22.70 -22.54 -9.89
CA LEU A 187 22.57 -22.39 -11.34
C LEU A 187 22.93 -20.98 -11.83
N GLN A 188 22.51 -19.96 -11.10
CA GLN A 188 22.71 -18.54 -11.43
C GLN A 188 23.08 -17.73 -10.18
N PRO A 189 24.33 -17.81 -9.71
CA PRO A 189 24.76 -17.15 -8.48
C PRO A 189 24.73 -15.62 -8.58
N ASP A 190 24.95 -15.07 -9.78
CA ASP A 190 25.06 -13.63 -10.02
C ASP A 190 23.72 -12.96 -10.35
N GLU A 191 22.58 -13.72 -10.32
CA GLU A 191 21.28 -13.14 -10.62
C GLU A 191 20.66 -12.48 -9.38
N PRO A 192 20.50 -11.15 -9.35
CA PRO A 192 20.03 -10.42 -8.16
C PRO A 192 18.65 -10.86 -7.68
N ALA A 193 17.75 -11.24 -8.59
CA ALA A 193 16.41 -11.70 -8.22
C ALA A 193 16.46 -13.02 -7.43
N ASN A 194 17.35 -13.93 -7.82
CA ASN A 194 17.55 -15.21 -7.12
C ASN A 194 18.15 -14.95 -5.72
N GLN A 195 19.13 -14.05 -5.62
CA GLN A 195 19.73 -13.65 -4.34
C GLN A 195 18.68 -13.04 -3.39
N LEU A 196 17.83 -12.17 -3.89
CA LEU A 196 16.74 -11.57 -3.09
C LEU A 196 15.76 -12.62 -2.56
N LEU A 197 15.30 -13.53 -3.44
CA LEU A 197 14.37 -14.59 -3.04
C LEU A 197 15.01 -15.51 -1.99
N HIS A 198 16.23 -15.98 -2.23
CA HIS A 198 16.92 -16.89 -1.33
C HIS A 198 17.21 -16.26 0.04
N THR A 199 17.71 -15.04 0.07
CA THR A 199 17.99 -14.34 1.33
C THR A 199 16.71 -14.04 2.13
N GLN A 200 15.60 -13.76 1.48
CA GLN A 200 14.33 -13.57 2.15
C GLN A 200 13.80 -14.87 2.75
N LEU A 201 13.91 -15.98 2.05
CA LEU A 201 13.54 -17.31 2.56
C LEU A 201 14.44 -17.76 3.73
N LEU A 202 15.74 -17.43 3.69
CA LEU A 202 16.65 -17.66 4.82
C LEU A 202 16.23 -16.85 6.06
N ASP A 203 15.81 -15.60 5.88
CA ASP A 203 15.35 -14.76 7.00
C ASP A 203 14.07 -15.34 7.63
N GLU A 204 13.08 -15.68 6.81
CA GLU A 204 11.79 -16.23 7.28
C GLU A 204 11.92 -17.63 7.89
N THR A 205 12.89 -18.43 7.45
CA THR A 205 13.19 -19.74 8.06
C THR A 205 14.09 -19.64 9.30
N GLY A 206 14.40 -18.41 9.76
CA GLY A 206 15.16 -18.14 10.98
C GLY A 206 16.68 -18.13 10.82
N SER A 207 17.21 -18.29 9.60
CA SER A 207 18.65 -18.26 9.32
C SER A 207 19.16 -16.82 9.07
N LYS A 208 18.79 -15.89 9.98
CA LYS A 208 18.98 -14.43 9.81
C LYS A 208 20.42 -14.00 9.56
N GLU A 209 21.39 -14.61 10.27
CA GLU A 209 22.81 -14.31 10.10
C GLU A 209 23.32 -14.72 8.71
N LYS A 210 22.88 -15.89 8.21
CA LYS A 210 23.24 -16.34 6.85
C LYS A 210 22.61 -15.44 5.80
N ALA A 211 21.32 -15.11 5.96
CA ALA A 211 20.61 -14.19 5.07
C ALA A 211 21.34 -12.84 4.96
N LEU A 212 21.72 -12.24 6.09
CA LEU A 212 22.42 -10.97 6.12
C LEU A 212 23.80 -11.05 5.47
N ALA A 213 24.59 -12.11 5.75
CA ALA A 213 25.91 -12.28 5.18
C ALA A 213 25.88 -12.46 3.65
N GLN A 214 24.94 -13.25 3.14
CA GLN A 214 24.76 -13.42 1.70
C GLN A 214 24.28 -12.13 1.02
N LEU A 215 23.34 -11.42 1.65
CA LEU A 215 22.85 -10.16 1.09
C LEU A 215 23.94 -9.07 1.12
N GLU A 216 24.78 -9.03 2.17
CA GLU A 216 25.96 -8.14 2.22
C GLU A 216 26.93 -8.44 1.06
N GLN A 217 27.15 -9.72 0.76
CA GLN A 217 28.00 -10.13 -0.37
C GLN A 217 27.37 -9.73 -1.70
N ALA A 218 26.07 -10.01 -1.91
CA ALA A 218 25.37 -9.64 -3.14
C ALA A 218 25.40 -8.12 -3.40
N VAL A 219 25.23 -7.30 -2.37
CA VAL A 219 25.36 -5.82 -2.49
C VAL A 219 26.78 -5.39 -2.89
N ARG A 220 27.81 -6.10 -2.45
CA ARG A 220 29.21 -5.81 -2.85
C ARG A 220 29.50 -6.20 -4.30
N GLU A 221 28.90 -7.30 -4.75
CA GLU A 221 29.08 -7.83 -6.12
C GLU A 221 28.27 -7.06 -7.15
N HIS A 222 27.08 -6.56 -6.74
CA HIS A 222 26.13 -5.83 -7.60
C HIS A 222 25.81 -4.43 -7.04
N PRO A 223 26.81 -3.54 -6.96
CA PRO A 223 26.64 -2.20 -6.38
C PRO A 223 25.68 -1.29 -7.16
N GLU A 224 25.37 -1.64 -8.41
CA GLU A 224 24.42 -0.94 -9.26
C GLU A 224 22.96 -1.36 -9.02
N ASN A 225 22.70 -2.41 -8.21
CA ASN A 225 21.36 -2.93 -7.98
C ASN A 225 20.73 -2.33 -6.70
N PRO A 226 19.88 -1.32 -6.80
CA PRO A 226 19.28 -0.68 -5.63
C PRO A 226 18.29 -1.59 -4.90
N GLY A 227 17.80 -2.66 -5.54
CA GLY A 227 16.92 -3.66 -4.93
C GLY A 227 17.61 -4.43 -3.82
N LEU A 228 18.83 -4.91 -4.08
CA LEU A 228 19.67 -5.60 -3.09
C LEU A 228 20.00 -4.68 -1.91
N SER A 229 20.40 -3.45 -2.19
CA SER A 229 20.73 -2.46 -1.16
C SER A 229 19.52 -2.11 -0.28
N ARG A 230 18.34 -1.92 -0.87
CA ARG A 230 17.11 -1.71 -0.09
C ARG A 230 16.74 -2.92 0.78
N ALA A 231 16.90 -4.14 0.25
CA ALA A 231 16.67 -5.36 1.04
C ALA A 231 17.65 -5.47 2.20
N PHE A 232 18.94 -5.16 1.96
CA PHE A 232 19.97 -5.17 2.99
C PHE A 232 19.68 -4.15 4.10
N VAL A 233 19.34 -2.91 3.75
CA VAL A 233 18.95 -1.87 4.71
C VAL A 233 17.76 -2.33 5.54
N ARG A 234 16.71 -2.87 4.92
CA ARG A 234 15.52 -3.38 5.63
C ARG A 234 15.89 -4.48 6.63
N MET A 235 16.74 -5.42 6.23
CA MET A 235 17.18 -6.52 7.08
C MET A 235 18.00 -6.01 8.28
N LEU A 236 18.86 -5.01 8.09
CA LEU A 236 19.60 -4.38 9.19
C LEU A 236 18.63 -3.74 10.21
N PHE A 237 17.64 -2.99 9.76
CA PHE A 237 16.67 -2.34 10.65
C PHE A 237 15.77 -3.35 11.39
N SER A 238 15.46 -4.50 10.80
CA SER A 238 14.67 -5.55 11.47
C SER A 238 15.36 -6.11 12.72
N ARG A 239 16.69 -6.03 12.82
CA ARG A 239 17.48 -6.48 13.98
C ARG A 239 17.36 -5.56 15.20
N ARG A 240 16.90 -4.32 15.02
CA ARG A 240 16.84 -3.28 16.07
C ARG A 240 18.18 -2.99 16.75
N ASP A 241 19.28 -3.28 16.08
CA ASP A 241 20.66 -2.97 16.52
C ASP A 241 21.21 -1.82 15.66
N THR A 242 20.93 -0.60 16.10
CA THR A 242 21.28 0.61 15.37
C THR A 242 22.79 0.80 15.22
N ALA A 243 23.58 0.41 16.23
CA ALA A 243 25.03 0.54 16.17
C ALA A 243 25.63 -0.39 15.11
N PHE A 244 25.17 -1.65 15.07
CA PHE A 244 25.56 -2.62 14.05
C PHE A 244 25.11 -2.16 12.64
N ALA A 245 23.90 -1.61 12.53
CA ALA A 245 23.40 -1.09 11.24
C ALA A 245 24.29 0.05 10.73
N ILE A 246 24.67 1.01 11.58
CA ILE A 246 25.59 2.11 11.22
C ILE A 246 26.92 1.55 10.73
N GLU A 247 27.55 0.64 11.49
CA GLU A 247 28.85 0.05 11.13
C GLU A 247 28.80 -0.57 9.71
N LYS A 248 27.78 -1.39 9.45
CA LYS A 248 27.62 -2.09 8.17
C LYS A 248 27.34 -1.13 7.02
N LEU A 249 26.43 -0.17 7.23
CA LEU A 249 26.07 0.82 6.21
C LEU A 249 27.23 1.77 5.90
N GLU A 250 28.01 2.19 6.89
CA GLU A 250 29.22 2.96 6.65
C GLU A 250 30.25 2.19 5.82
N GLN A 251 30.47 0.90 6.13
CA GLN A 251 31.40 0.06 5.37
C GLN A 251 31.01 -0.03 3.90
N LEU A 252 29.72 -0.36 3.63
CA LEU A 252 29.23 -0.51 2.27
C LEU A 252 29.13 0.82 1.51
N SER A 253 28.71 1.89 2.15
CA SER A 253 28.63 3.22 1.51
C SER A 253 30.01 3.78 1.12
N ARG A 254 31.08 3.39 1.81
CA ARG A 254 32.47 3.76 1.42
C ARG A 254 32.90 3.03 0.14
N ILE A 255 32.44 1.80 -0.06
CA ILE A 255 32.73 0.98 -1.25
C ILE A 255 31.83 1.43 -2.40
N ASN A 256 30.52 1.53 -2.14
CA ASN A 256 29.49 1.83 -3.12
C ASN A 256 29.02 3.29 -3.01
N ARG A 257 29.90 4.24 -3.31
CA ARG A 257 29.65 5.68 -3.10
C ARG A 257 28.46 6.23 -3.89
N GLY A 258 28.10 5.59 -4.99
CA GLY A 258 26.96 5.97 -5.83
C GLY A 258 25.62 5.40 -5.40
N ASP A 259 25.62 4.49 -4.42
CA ASP A 259 24.40 3.85 -3.95
C ASP A 259 23.65 4.72 -2.95
N ASN A 260 22.65 5.43 -3.45
CA ASN A 260 21.83 6.32 -2.64
C ASN A 260 20.85 5.56 -1.73
N SER A 261 20.56 4.28 -1.98
CA SER A 261 19.76 3.45 -1.06
C SER A 261 20.51 3.11 0.22
N LEU A 262 21.80 2.77 0.13
CA LEU A 262 22.65 2.58 1.31
C LEU A 262 22.85 3.88 2.09
N ARG A 263 23.07 5.00 1.39
CA ARG A 263 23.19 6.33 2.00
C ARG A 263 21.91 6.72 2.74
N PHE A 264 20.74 6.45 2.15
CA PHE A 264 19.46 6.72 2.78
C PHE A 264 19.28 5.87 4.05
N GLY A 265 19.60 4.57 3.97
CA GLY A 265 19.62 3.70 5.15
C GLY A 265 20.52 4.21 6.24
N LEU A 266 21.75 4.67 5.90
CA LEU A 266 22.70 5.24 6.85
C LEU A 266 22.15 6.52 7.52
N ALA A 267 21.54 7.41 6.75
CA ALA A 267 20.90 8.60 7.28
C ALA A 267 19.79 8.28 8.30
N LEU A 268 18.96 7.28 8.01
CA LEU A 268 17.92 6.82 8.94
C LEU A 268 18.52 6.17 10.20
N ALA A 269 19.59 5.37 10.05
CA ALA A 269 20.28 4.77 11.18
C ALA A 269 20.92 5.84 12.10
N TYR A 270 21.54 6.86 11.54
CA TYR A 270 22.06 8.00 12.32
C TYR A 270 20.94 8.75 13.05
N ARG A 271 19.78 8.98 12.40
CA ARG A 271 18.62 9.59 13.06
C ARG A 271 18.14 8.76 14.26
N ASP A 272 18.02 7.45 14.09
CA ASP A 272 17.54 6.53 15.13
C ASP A 272 18.56 6.38 16.27
N ALA A 273 19.86 6.59 15.98
CA ALA A 273 20.91 6.67 16.97
C ALA A 273 21.01 8.05 17.66
N SER A 274 20.11 8.97 17.36
CA SER A 274 20.17 10.36 17.85
C SER A 274 21.46 11.11 17.46
N LEU A 275 21.94 10.87 16.24
CA LEU A 275 23.10 11.52 15.62
C LEU A 275 22.64 12.48 14.49
N PRO A 276 21.96 13.61 14.82
CA PRO A 276 21.24 14.42 13.85
C PRO A 276 22.15 15.13 12.84
N GLU A 277 23.39 15.46 13.19
CA GLU A 277 24.30 16.13 12.26
C GLU A 277 24.78 15.19 11.16
N GLN A 278 25.08 13.93 11.51
CA GLN A 278 25.46 12.91 10.54
C GLN A 278 24.26 12.57 9.64
N ALA A 279 23.07 12.39 10.22
CA ALA A 279 21.83 12.16 9.46
C ALA A 279 21.57 13.31 8.47
N ARG A 280 21.71 14.55 8.90
CA ARG A 280 21.54 15.74 8.07
C ARG A 280 22.51 15.76 6.88
N ALA A 281 23.79 15.49 7.13
CA ALA A 281 24.81 15.52 6.09
C ALA A 281 24.49 14.54 4.94
N GLU A 282 24.06 13.32 5.26
CA GLU A 282 23.67 12.34 4.24
C GLU A 282 22.37 12.73 3.53
N LEU A 283 21.36 13.22 4.25
CA LEU A 283 20.08 13.65 3.67
C LEU A 283 20.24 14.88 2.75
N GLU A 284 21.12 15.83 3.06
CA GLU A 284 21.41 16.99 2.19
C GLU A 284 22.03 16.58 0.84
N LEU A 285 22.80 15.50 0.81
CA LEU A 285 23.29 14.92 -0.44
C LEU A 285 22.13 14.27 -1.23
N LEU A 286 21.27 13.52 -0.54
CA LEU A 286 20.10 12.84 -1.13
C LEU A 286 19.00 13.81 -1.60
N ALA A 287 18.91 15.00 -1.03
CA ALA A 287 18.00 16.05 -1.48
C ALA A 287 18.24 16.50 -2.94
N ARG A 288 19.37 16.12 -3.53
CA ARG A 288 19.71 16.37 -4.95
C ARG A 288 19.41 15.18 -5.86
N ASP A 289 19.11 14.01 -5.28
CA ASP A 289 18.79 12.80 -6.02
C ASP A 289 17.34 12.84 -6.52
N PRO A 290 17.07 12.58 -7.82
CA PRO A 290 15.71 12.63 -8.37
C PRO A 290 14.72 11.67 -7.72
N GLU A 291 15.17 10.49 -7.27
CA GLU A 291 14.31 9.45 -6.69
C GLU A 291 14.08 9.67 -5.19
N LEU A 292 15.13 10.05 -4.44
CA LEU A 292 15.09 10.12 -2.98
C LEU A 292 14.92 11.54 -2.41
N ARG A 293 14.93 12.58 -3.26
CA ARG A 293 14.83 13.97 -2.79
C ARG A 293 13.62 14.26 -1.93
N ASN A 294 12.47 13.64 -2.26
CA ASN A 294 11.23 13.87 -1.53
C ASN A 294 11.30 13.29 -0.11
N ASP A 295 11.79 12.06 0.01
CA ASP A 295 12.00 11.40 1.29
C ASP A 295 13.10 12.11 2.09
N ALA A 296 14.19 12.53 1.43
CA ALA A 296 15.25 13.30 2.07
C ALA A 296 14.73 14.62 2.64
N HIS A 297 13.93 15.38 1.89
CA HIS A 297 13.30 16.60 2.39
C HIS A 297 12.33 16.33 3.53
N PHE A 298 11.54 15.26 3.48
CA PHE A 298 10.67 14.88 4.59
C PHE A 298 11.48 14.64 5.88
N HIS A 299 12.55 13.86 5.82
CA HIS A 299 13.38 13.56 6.98
C HIS A 299 14.22 14.75 7.45
N LEU A 300 14.70 15.62 6.54
CA LEU A 300 15.33 16.90 6.92
C LEU A 300 14.34 17.80 7.67
N GLY A 301 13.07 17.80 7.24
CA GLY A 301 11.99 18.50 7.95
C GLY A 301 11.81 17.96 9.36
N GLN A 302 11.79 16.64 9.54
CA GLN A 302 11.68 16.00 10.86
C GLN A 302 12.89 16.33 11.77
N LEU A 303 14.11 16.33 11.24
CA LEU A 303 15.30 16.72 12.00
C LEU A 303 15.25 18.18 12.44
N ALA A 304 14.82 19.08 11.55
CA ALA A 304 14.67 20.50 11.88
C ALA A 304 13.56 20.73 12.94
N GLU A 305 12.44 20.00 12.82
CA GLU A 305 11.35 20.04 13.79
C GLU A 305 11.80 19.57 15.17
N ALA A 306 12.52 18.44 15.25
CA ALA A 306 13.08 17.91 16.49
C ALA A 306 14.13 18.87 17.12
N ALA A 307 14.84 19.64 16.31
CA ALA A 307 15.77 20.68 16.77
C ALA A 307 15.08 22.01 17.16
N GLY A 308 13.76 22.11 17.01
CA GLY A 308 12.99 23.34 17.26
C GLY A 308 13.13 24.40 16.17
N ASP A 309 13.79 24.11 15.05
CA ASP A 309 13.90 25.01 13.91
C ASP A 309 12.67 24.91 13.00
N THR A 310 11.55 25.42 13.48
CA THR A 310 10.25 25.38 12.77
C THR A 310 10.34 25.97 11.37
N LYS A 311 11.14 27.02 11.18
CA LYS A 311 11.28 27.68 9.88
C LYS A 311 11.91 26.74 8.84
N ARG A 312 13.01 26.07 9.20
CA ARG A 312 13.65 25.08 8.31
C ARG A 312 12.75 23.86 8.13
N ALA A 313 12.07 23.38 9.17
CA ALA A 313 11.14 22.27 9.07
C ALA A 313 10.06 22.56 8.00
N ILE A 314 9.38 23.71 8.07
CA ILE A 314 8.38 24.13 7.08
C ILE A 314 8.99 24.22 5.66
N GLN A 315 10.21 24.76 5.52
CA GLN A 315 10.88 24.83 4.22
C GLN A 315 11.09 23.44 3.62
N HIS A 316 11.59 22.51 4.39
CA HIS A 316 11.82 21.14 3.92
C HIS A 316 10.50 20.42 3.61
N TYR A 317 9.50 20.50 4.47
CA TYR A 317 8.21 19.86 4.21
C TYR A 317 7.52 20.37 2.93
N ARG A 318 7.70 21.64 2.56
CA ARG A 318 7.19 22.19 1.29
C ARG A 318 7.83 21.55 0.04
N HIS A 319 9.04 21.04 0.17
CA HIS A 319 9.74 20.39 -0.94
C HIS A 319 9.45 18.89 -1.05
N ALA A 320 8.82 18.29 -0.04
CA ALA A 320 8.45 16.88 -0.06
C ALA A 320 7.20 16.66 -0.93
N GLN A 321 7.34 15.87 -1.98
CA GLN A 321 6.30 15.57 -2.96
C GLN A 321 6.06 14.05 -3.06
N GLY A 322 5.20 13.61 -3.97
CA GLY A 322 4.92 12.19 -4.20
C GLY A 322 4.36 11.51 -2.95
N ALA A 323 4.91 10.38 -2.55
CA ALA A 323 4.48 9.63 -1.36
C ALA A 323 4.69 10.41 -0.04
N ALA A 324 5.69 11.32 0.00
CA ALA A 324 5.97 12.15 1.17
C ALA A 324 5.04 13.38 1.30
N LEU A 325 4.22 13.70 0.28
CA LEU A 325 3.42 14.92 0.27
C LEU A 325 2.45 15.00 1.44
N LEU A 326 1.59 14.00 1.64
CA LEU A 326 0.58 14.03 2.70
C LEU A 326 1.20 14.06 4.10
N PRO A 327 2.16 13.17 4.45
CA PRO A 327 2.75 13.22 5.78
C PRO A 327 3.54 14.51 6.05
N ALA A 328 4.22 15.07 5.05
CA ALA A 328 4.91 16.35 5.18
C ALA A 328 3.91 17.51 5.36
N THR A 329 2.84 17.52 4.58
CA THR A 329 1.77 18.54 4.67
C THR A 329 1.08 18.51 6.02
N ALA A 330 0.79 17.35 6.58
CA ALA A 330 0.20 17.22 7.90
C ALA A 330 1.10 17.85 8.98
N ARG A 331 2.41 17.56 8.95
CA ARG A 331 3.37 18.18 9.89
C ARG A 331 3.48 19.68 9.70
N LEU A 332 3.60 20.15 8.46
CA LEU A 332 3.67 21.57 8.13
C LEU A 332 2.44 22.31 8.64
N ALA A 333 1.24 21.80 8.36
CA ALA A 333 -0.01 22.40 8.79
C ALA A 333 -0.10 22.50 10.33
N ASN A 334 0.36 21.44 11.02
CA ASN A 334 0.45 21.41 12.47
C ASN A 334 1.41 22.46 13.02
N LEU A 335 2.59 22.62 12.42
CA LEU A 335 3.57 23.62 12.83
C LEU A 335 3.04 25.06 12.63
N LEU A 336 2.34 25.33 11.51
CA LEU A 336 1.72 26.62 11.28
C LEU A 336 0.61 26.91 12.32
N ALA A 337 -0.23 25.93 12.63
CA ALA A 337 -1.28 26.09 13.63
C ALA A 337 -0.71 26.36 15.04
N GLN A 338 0.35 25.64 15.44
CA GLN A 338 1.05 25.90 16.70
C GLN A 338 1.63 27.32 16.81
N GLN A 339 1.96 27.94 15.67
CA GLN A 339 2.39 29.35 15.60
C GLN A 339 1.21 30.34 15.58
N GLY A 340 -0.03 29.85 15.62
CA GLY A 340 -1.24 30.69 15.50
C GLY A 340 -1.58 31.04 14.04
N GLU A 341 -0.93 30.44 13.07
CA GLU A 341 -1.07 30.71 11.63
C GLU A 341 -2.05 29.73 10.95
N LEU A 342 -3.18 29.41 11.60
CA LEU A 342 -4.17 28.46 11.08
C LEU A 342 -4.67 28.84 9.68
N THR A 343 -4.87 30.13 9.42
CA THR A 343 -5.30 30.63 8.09
C THR A 343 -4.27 30.32 7.02
N ALA A 344 -2.98 30.48 7.32
CA ALA A 344 -1.90 30.15 6.38
C ALA A 344 -1.85 28.63 6.09
N ALA A 345 -2.06 27.79 7.11
CA ALA A 345 -2.14 26.35 6.95
C ALA A 345 -3.29 25.95 5.99
N ARG A 346 -4.48 26.53 6.20
CA ARG A 346 -5.66 26.26 5.36
C ARG A 346 -5.49 26.73 3.91
N LEU A 347 -4.91 27.90 3.69
CA LEU A 347 -4.62 28.40 2.33
C LEU A 347 -3.62 27.47 1.61
N TYR A 348 -2.58 27.02 2.30
CA TYR A 348 -1.61 26.08 1.74
C TYR A 348 -2.26 24.74 1.35
N LEU A 349 -3.12 24.19 2.21
CA LEU A 349 -3.89 22.98 1.91
C LEU A 349 -4.82 23.16 0.72
N GLN A 350 -5.47 24.31 0.61
CA GLN A 350 -6.32 24.65 -0.54
C GLN A 350 -5.52 24.72 -1.84
N GLU A 351 -4.35 25.33 -1.83
CA GLU A 351 -3.46 25.40 -2.99
C GLU A 351 -3.02 23.99 -3.44
N LEU A 352 -2.62 23.13 -2.51
CA LEU A 352 -2.23 21.75 -2.80
C LEU A 352 -3.38 20.94 -3.41
N ARG A 353 -4.62 21.09 -2.97
CA ARG A 353 -5.78 20.40 -3.56
C ARG A 353 -6.00 20.75 -5.04
N VAL A 354 -5.67 21.96 -5.44
CA VAL A 354 -5.75 22.37 -6.86
C VAL A 354 -4.64 21.72 -7.68
N GLN A 355 -3.42 21.63 -7.10
CA GLN A 355 -2.24 21.08 -7.77
C GLN A 355 -2.25 19.54 -7.81
N HIS A 356 -2.77 18.88 -6.77
CA HIS A 356 -2.72 17.43 -6.55
C HIS A 356 -4.13 16.83 -6.38
N ARG A 357 -4.92 16.85 -7.46
CA ARG A 357 -6.34 16.44 -7.42
C ARG A 357 -6.56 15.01 -6.96
N GLU A 358 -5.66 14.09 -7.30
CA GLU A 358 -5.76 12.69 -6.89
C GLU A 358 -5.56 12.51 -5.38
N GLN A 359 -4.78 13.39 -4.75
CA GLN A 359 -4.51 13.37 -3.30
C GLN A 359 -5.45 14.32 -2.52
N ALA A 360 -6.39 14.97 -3.20
CA ALA A 360 -7.30 15.94 -2.57
C ALA A 360 -8.10 15.34 -1.39
N PRO A 361 -8.61 14.10 -1.42
CA PRO A 361 -9.27 13.51 -0.24
C PRO A 361 -8.39 13.51 1.00
N GLY A 362 -7.13 13.07 0.90
CA GLY A 362 -6.18 13.10 2.02
C GLY A 362 -5.86 14.52 2.51
N LEU A 363 -5.81 15.50 1.61
CA LEU A 363 -5.61 16.91 1.98
C LEU A 363 -6.83 17.51 2.70
N PHE A 364 -8.05 17.12 2.33
CA PHE A 364 -9.28 17.48 3.07
C PHE A 364 -9.28 16.84 4.46
N GLN A 365 -8.85 15.58 4.55
CA GLN A 365 -8.73 14.90 5.85
C GLN A 365 -7.75 15.63 6.76
N ILE A 366 -6.55 16.00 6.28
CA ILE A 366 -5.55 16.76 7.07
C ILE A 366 -6.14 18.09 7.55
N GLU A 367 -6.86 18.84 6.69
CA GLU A 367 -7.47 20.11 7.10
C GLU A 367 -8.57 19.89 8.15
N SER A 368 -9.40 18.87 7.98
CA SER A 368 -10.47 18.57 8.93
C SER A 368 -9.93 18.14 10.30
N GLU A 369 -8.89 17.30 10.34
CA GLU A 369 -8.20 16.91 11.58
C GLU A 369 -7.59 18.14 12.30
N LEU A 370 -6.99 19.05 11.53
CA LEU A 370 -6.47 20.32 12.04
C LEU A 370 -7.60 21.16 12.67
N LEU A 371 -8.72 21.33 11.95
CA LEU A 371 -9.88 22.09 12.44
C LEU A 371 -10.51 21.47 13.68
N ILE A 372 -10.63 20.14 13.74
CA ILE A 372 -11.15 19.41 14.91
C ILE A 372 -10.25 19.63 16.12
N ARG A 373 -8.94 19.53 15.95
CA ARG A 373 -7.98 19.76 17.03
C ARG A 373 -8.02 21.20 17.56
N GLU A 374 -8.17 22.16 16.66
CA GLU A 374 -8.32 23.58 17.01
C GLU A 374 -9.76 23.93 17.47
N ARG A 375 -10.64 22.93 17.62
CA ARG A 375 -12.04 23.03 18.05
C ARG A 375 -12.97 23.80 17.11
N TYR A 376 -12.62 23.92 15.83
CA TYR A 376 -13.49 24.51 14.79
C TYR A 376 -14.37 23.42 14.16
N TYR A 377 -15.19 22.75 14.98
CA TYR A 377 -15.96 21.56 14.57
C TYR A 377 -16.95 21.83 13.43
N SER A 378 -17.67 22.97 13.48
CA SER A 378 -18.59 23.36 12.41
C SER A 378 -17.87 23.56 11.09
N SER A 379 -16.72 24.23 11.09
CA SER A 379 -15.91 24.42 9.88
C SER A 379 -15.36 23.11 9.34
N ALA A 380 -15.02 22.15 10.21
CA ALA A 380 -14.60 20.81 9.79
C ALA A 380 -15.76 20.06 9.12
N GLN A 381 -16.97 20.10 9.70
CA GLN A 381 -18.15 19.45 9.13
C GLN A 381 -18.56 20.07 7.78
N GLU A 382 -18.52 21.40 7.65
CA GLU A 382 -18.78 22.10 6.38
C GLU A 382 -17.78 21.71 5.30
N LEU A 383 -16.48 21.73 5.61
CA LEU A 383 -15.40 21.33 4.72
C LEU A 383 -15.57 19.89 4.22
N LEU A 384 -15.87 18.95 5.13
CA LEU A 384 -16.07 17.55 4.82
C LEU A 384 -17.36 17.30 4.03
N THR A 385 -18.40 18.09 4.26
CA THR A 385 -19.63 18.03 3.47
C THR A 385 -19.39 18.50 2.04
N GLU A 386 -18.62 19.57 1.85
CA GLU A 386 -18.19 20.02 0.53
C GLU A 386 -17.32 18.97 -0.18
N SER A 387 -16.35 18.41 0.55
CA SER A 387 -15.45 17.38 -0.02
C SER A 387 -16.19 16.12 -0.46
N LEU A 388 -17.18 15.66 0.30
CA LEU A 388 -18.03 14.53 -0.05
C LEU A 388 -18.95 14.82 -1.25
N GLY A 389 -19.22 16.09 -1.56
CA GLY A 389 -19.85 16.49 -2.82
C GLY A 389 -18.97 16.22 -4.04
N ALA A 390 -17.64 16.34 -3.90
CA ALA A 390 -16.67 16.07 -4.95
C ALA A 390 -16.21 14.59 -4.98
N PHE A 391 -16.18 13.94 -3.81
CA PHE A 391 -15.74 12.56 -3.62
C PHE A 391 -16.83 11.74 -2.89
N PRO A 392 -17.96 11.46 -3.54
CA PRO A 392 -19.08 10.78 -2.91
C PRO A 392 -18.68 9.37 -2.46
N GLY A 393 -18.96 9.06 -1.19
CA GLY A 393 -18.69 7.73 -0.64
C GLY A 393 -17.24 7.48 -0.22
N ASP A 394 -16.36 8.48 -0.23
CA ASP A 394 -15.01 8.30 0.32
C ASP A 394 -15.09 7.96 1.82
N ILE A 395 -14.62 6.75 2.16
CA ILE A 395 -14.73 6.17 3.50
C ILE A 395 -14.00 7.03 4.54
N ASN A 396 -12.83 7.55 4.20
CA ASN A 396 -12.03 8.36 5.13
C ASN A 396 -12.68 9.72 5.41
N LEU A 397 -13.27 10.34 4.38
CA LEU A 397 -13.99 11.62 4.55
C LEU A 397 -15.30 11.43 5.31
N LEU A 398 -16.04 10.33 5.08
CA LEU A 398 -17.23 9.99 5.88
C LEU A 398 -16.85 9.78 7.34
N TYR A 399 -15.78 9.03 7.62
CA TYR A 399 -15.31 8.79 8.97
C TYR A 399 -14.86 10.10 9.65
N ALA A 400 -14.09 10.93 8.96
CA ALA A 400 -13.68 12.23 9.49
C ALA A 400 -14.88 13.13 9.80
N ARG A 401 -15.94 13.12 8.94
CA ARG A 401 -17.16 13.90 9.19
C ARG A 401 -17.96 13.38 10.38
N SER A 402 -17.99 12.06 10.58
CA SER A 402 -18.61 11.48 11.77
C SER A 402 -17.93 11.94 13.05
N LEU A 403 -16.59 12.02 13.07
CA LEU A 403 -15.84 12.54 14.22
C LEU A 403 -16.14 14.02 14.50
N ALA A 404 -16.21 14.86 13.45
CA ALA A 404 -16.59 16.27 13.62
C ALA A 404 -18.01 16.40 14.16
N SER A 405 -18.96 15.61 13.63
CA SER A 405 -20.37 15.58 14.07
C SER A 405 -20.50 15.10 15.51
N GLU A 406 -19.71 14.11 15.93
CA GLU A 406 -19.68 13.65 17.34
C GLU A 406 -19.27 14.77 18.29
N LYS A 407 -18.22 15.53 17.95
CA LYS A 407 -17.77 16.69 18.76
C LYS A 407 -18.81 17.81 18.83
N MET A 408 -19.75 17.86 17.88
CA MET A 408 -20.89 18.79 17.87
C MET A 408 -22.14 18.21 18.58
N GLY A 409 -22.14 16.93 18.92
CA GLY A 409 -23.29 16.22 19.50
C GLY A 409 -24.38 15.87 18.48
N ASP A 410 -24.08 15.94 17.18
CA ASP A 410 -25.01 15.54 16.09
C ASP A 410 -24.90 14.03 15.83
N ILE A 411 -25.55 13.27 16.72
CA ILE A 411 -25.46 11.80 16.72
C ILE A 411 -26.18 11.19 15.51
N ASP A 412 -27.22 11.84 14.99
CA ASP A 412 -27.89 11.39 13.76
C ASP A 412 -26.97 11.46 12.54
N ALA A 413 -26.12 12.50 12.48
CA ALA A 413 -25.10 12.60 11.44
C ALA A 413 -23.98 11.55 11.61
N VAL A 414 -23.56 11.29 12.84
CA VAL A 414 -22.58 10.22 13.15
C VAL A 414 -23.10 8.88 12.65
N GLU A 415 -24.33 8.50 13.05
CA GLU A 415 -24.91 7.22 12.66
C GLU A 415 -25.06 7.10 11.13
N ARG A 416 -25.53 8.16 10.48
CA ARG A 416 -25.70 8.18 9.01
C ARG A 416 -24.39 7.95 8.28
N ASP A 417 -23.32 8.64 8.66
CA ASP A 417 -22.02 8.55 8.00
C ASP A 417 -21.35 7.19 8.24
N LEU A 418 -21.38 6.68 9.47
CA LEU A 418 -20.81 5.36 9.79
C LEU A 418 -21.58 4.21 9.14
N ARG A 419 -22.92 4.31 9.04
CA ARG A 419 -23.70 3.33 8.28
C ARG A 419 -23.39 3.37 6.79
N ALA A 420 -23.20 4.56 6.21
CA ALA A 420 -22.79 4.70 4.82
C ALA A 420 -21.43 4.04 4.52
N ILE A 421 -20.52 4.02 5.49
CA ILE A 421 -19.27 3.25 5.40
C ILE A 421 -19.57 1.75 5.44
N LEU A 422 -20.39 1.30 6.40
CA LEU A 422 -20.71 -0.13 6.57
C LEU A 422 -21.54 -0.70 5.41
N ASP A 423 -22.29 0.11 4.69
CA ASP A 423 -23.01 -0.28 3.48
C ASP A 423 -22.05 -0.58 2.31
N GLN A 424 -20.84 0.05 2.30
CA GLN A 424 -19.82 -0.17 1.29
C GLN A 424 -18.84 -1.27 1.70
N ASP A 425 -18.44 -1.27 2.99
CA ASP A 425 -17.50 -2.18 3.60
C ASP A 425 -18.05 -2.66 4.95
N GLY A 426 -18.83 -3.73 4.90
CA GLY A 426 -19.53 -4.27 6.06
C GLY A 426 -18.60 -4.77 7.17
N ASP A 427 -17.33 -5.02 6.85
CA ASP A 427 -16.31 -5.50 7.78
C ASP A 427 -15.29 -4.42 8.15
N ASN A 428 -15.65 -3.14 7.98
CA ASN A 428 -14.83 -2.03 8.44
C ASN A 428 -14.81 -1.95 9.97
N ALA A 429 -13.76 -2.48 10.58
CA ALA A 429 -13.63 -2.57 12.04
C ALA A 429 -13.70 -1.20 12.74
N ALA A 430 -13.11 -0.15 12.15
CA ALA A 430 -13.14 1.20 12.71
C ALA A 430 -14.57 1.77 12.73
N ALA A 431 -15.32 1.64 11.63
CA ALA A 431 -16.70 2.10 11.54
C ALA A 431 -17.64 1.30 12.46
N LEU A 432 -17.46 -0.03 12.54
CA LEU A 432 -18.21 -0.90 13.46
C LEU A 432 -17.99 -0.46 14.91
N ASN A 433 -16.74 -0.25 15.31
CA ASN A 433 -16.40 0.17 16.67
C ASN A 433 -16.93 1.59 16.97
N ALA A 434 -16.72 2.54 16.08
CA ALA A 434 -17.16 3.93 16.27
C ALA A 434 -18.69 4.03 16.38
N LEU A 435 -19.43 3.29 15.53
CA LEU A 435 -20.89 3.27 15.60
C LEU A 435 -21.36 2.62 16.90
N GLY A 436 -20.80 1.47 17.27
CA GLY A 436 -21.13 0.77 18.51
C GLY A 436 -20.86 1.64 19.74
N TYR A 437 -19.70 2.29 19.80
CA TYR A 437 -19.34 3.19 20.89
C TYR A 437 -20.28 4.42 20.98
N SER A 438 -20.58 5.04 19.84
CA SER A 438 -21.52 6.17 19.80
C SER A 438 -22.91 5.77 20.27
N LEU A 439 -23.43 4.60 19.84
CA LEU A 439 -24.71 4.09 20.31
C LEU A 439 -24.72 3.79 21.82
N ALA A 440 -23.61 3.25 22.37
CA ALA A 440 -23.47 2.99 23.79
C ALA A 440 -23.49 4.26 24.64
N ASN A 441 -22.92 5.35 24.10
CA ASN A 441 -22.85 6.64 24.82
C ASN A 441 -24.15 7.45 24.72
N HIS A 442 -24.80 7.46 23.57
CA HIS A 442 -25.85 8.44 23.25
C HIS A 442 -27.23 7.82 23.04
N SER A 443 -27.39 6.50 23.22
CA SER A 443 -28.67 5.83 23.08
C SER A 443 -28.87 4.73 24.13
N THR A 444 -30.00 4.03 24.04
CA THR A 444 -30.29 2.81 24.84
C THR A 444 -30.19 1.53 24.01
N ARG A 445 -29.61 1.61 22.79
CA ARG A 445 -29.48 0.50 21.84
C ARG A 445 -28.24 -0.35 22.16
N TYR A 446 -28.12 -0.76 23.42
CA TYR A 446 -26.90 -1.41 23.92
C TYR A 446 -26.62 -2.79 23.30
N GLU A 447 -27.67 -3.56 22.96
CA GLU A 447 -27.50 -4.85 22.30
C GLU A 447 -26.93 -4.69 20.88
N GLU A 448 -27.41 -3.71 20.14
CA GLU A 448 -26.88 -3.40 18.82
C GLU A 448 -25.45 -2.88 18.91
N ALA A 449 -25.18 -1.96 19.85
CA ALA A 449 -23.87 -1.45 20.13
C ALA A 449 -22.86 -2.57 20.42
N GLN A 450 -23.22 -3.50 21.29
CA GLN A 450 -22.38 -4.66 21.60
C GLN A 450 -22.13 -5.55 20.39
N SER A 451 -23.17 -5.86 19.60
CA SER A 451 -23.03 -6.70 18.39
C SER A 451 -22.06 -6.07 17.38
N LEU A 452 -22.12 -4.76 17.18
CA LEU A 452 -21.19 -4.03 16.30
C LEU A 452 -19.74 -4.09 16.81
N ILE A 453 -19.53 -3.84 18.11
CA ILE A 453 -18.21 -3.88 18.72
C ILE A 453 -17.64 -5.30 18.74
N GLU A 454 -18.45 -6.33 18.99
CA GLU A 454 -18.02 -7.72 18.92
C GLU A 454 -17.60 -8.14 17.51
N ARG A 455 -18.29 -7.66 16.48
CA ARG A 455 -17.85 -7.84 15.10
C ARG A 455 -16.51 -7.16 14.84
N ALA A 456 -16.34 -5.92 15.29
CA ALA A 456 -15.05 -5.21 15.18
C ALA A 456 -13.93 -5.98 15.90
N LEU A 457 -14.20 -6.51 17.10
CA LEU A 457 -13.24 -7.28 17.88
C LEU A 457 -12.87 -8.62 17.22
N ALA A 458 -13.82 -9.26 16.52
CA ALA A 458 -13.53 -10.47 15.75
C ALA A 458 -12.55 -10.21 14.60
N LEU A 459 -12.62 -9.02 13.99
CA LEU A 459 -11.71 -8.58 12.92
C LEU A 459 -10.34 -8.16 13.48
N GLN A 460 -10.32 -7.51 14.65
CA GLN A 460 -9.11 -7.01 15.29
C GLN A 460 -9.04 -7.42 16.78
N PRO A 461 -8.70 -8.69 17.09
CA PRO A 461 -8.84 -9.26 18.44
C PRO A 461 -7.97 -8.63 19.52
N ASN A 462 -6.91 -7.92 19.14
CA ASN A 462 -5.95 -7.31 20.07
C ASN A 462 -5.95 -5.78 20.03
N ASP A 463 -6.93 -5.15 19.40
CA ASP A 463 -7.06 -3.70 19.42
C ASP A 463 -7.60 -3.23 20.78
N ALA A 464 -6.79 -2.45 21.51
CA ALA A 464 -7.11 -1.99 22.85
C ALA A 464 -8.35 -1.07 22.88
N SER A 465 -8.54 -0.24 21.85
CA SER A 465 -9.66 0.69 21.78
C SER A 465 -10.99 -0.03 21.54
N ILE A 466 -10.97 -1.11 20.74
CA ILE A 466 -12.16 -1.95 20.52
C ILE A 466 -12.50 -2.75 21.79
N ILE A 467 -11.46 -3.26 22.48
CA ILE A 467 -11.64 -3.97 23.75
C ILE A 467 -12.21 -3.04 24.82
N ASP A 468 -11.73 -1.80 24.89
CA ASP A 468 -12.26 -0.76 25.79
C ASP A 468 -13.73 -0.46 25.49
N SER A 469 -14.06 -0.24 24.22
CA SER A 469 -15.45 -0.02 23.76
C SER A 469 -16.37 -1.18 24.16
N LEU A 470 -15.89 -2.44 24.06
CA LEU A 470 -16.65 -3.59 24.53
C LEU A 470 -16.85 -3.55 26.05
N GLY A 471 -15.80 -3.25 26.80
CA GLY A 471 -15.90 -3.09 28.24
C GLY A 471 -16.89 -2.02 28.64
N TRP A 472 -16.87 -0.89 27.92
CA TRP A 472 -17.78 0.23 28.15
C TRP A 472 -19.24 -0.13 27.87
N VAL A 473 -19.57 -0.75 26.74
CA VAL A 473 -20.95 -1.15 26.43
C VAL A 473 -21.47 -2.22 27.40
N LEU A 474 -20.63 -3.14 27.85
CA LEU A 474 -20.99 -4.12 28.89
C LEU A 474 -21.33 -3.42 30.21
N TYR A 475 -20.57 -2.41 30.61
CA TYR A 475 -20.90 -1.57 31.77
C TYR A 475 -22.25 -0.86 31.61
N ARG A 476 -22.51 -0.26 30.46
CA ARG A 476 -23.79 0.39 30.16
C ARG A 476 -24.99 -0.57 30.19
N ARG A 477 -24.74 -1.87 29.96
CA ARG A 477 -25.72 -2.97 30.10
C ARG A 477 -25.85 -3.48 31.54
N GLY A 478 -25.04 -3.01 32.47
CA GLY A 478 -25.00 -3.49 33.86
C GLY A 478 -24.23 -4.79 34.08
N LEU A 479 -23.49 -5.27 33.08
CA LEU A 479 -22.67 -6.48 33.12
C LEU A 479 -21.27 -6.17 33.67
N HIS A 480 -21.22 -5.75 34.94
CA HIS A 480 -20.02 -5.16 35.57
C HIS A 480 -18.81 -6.09 35.60
N THR A 481 -19.00 -7.39 35.85
CA THR A 481 -17.92 -8.37 35.93
C THR A 481 -17.22 -8.54 34.59
N GLU A 482 -18.01 -8.68 33.52
CA GLU A 482 -17.55 -8.82 32.15
C GLU A 482 -16.90 -7.51 31.68
N ALA A 483 -17.49 -6.37 32.02
CA ALA A 483 -16.94 -5.04 31.73
C ALA A 483 -15.54 -4.88 32.32
N LEU A 484 -15.36 -5.18 33.60
CA LEU A 484 -14.04 -5.11 34.27
C LEU A 484 -13.01 -6.04 33.64
N ALA A 485 -13.42 -7.23 33.19
CA ALA A 485 -12.51 -8.15 32.51
C ALA A 485 -11.96 -7.55 31.21
N GLN A 486 -12.83 -6.93 30.37
CA GLN A 486 -12.41 -6.30 29.12
C GLN A 486 -11.60 -5.03 29.37
N LEU A 487 -12.05 -4.15 30.25
CA LEU A 487 -11.34 -2.90 30.55
C LEU A 487 -9.93 -3.12 31.15
N ARG A 488 -9.76 -4.14 32.01
CA ARG A 488 -8.43 -4.54 32.47
C ARG A 488 -7.55 -5.09 31.36
N ARG A 489 -8.16 -5.81 30.40
CA ARG A 489 -7.44 -6.30 29.22
C ARG A 489 -7.01 -5.12 28.32
N ALA A 490 -7.88 -4.13 28.08
CA ALA A 490 -7.54 -2.93 27.34
C ALA A 490 -6.39 -2.15 28.01
N ALA A 491 -6.49 -1.91 29.34
CA ALA A 491 -5.47 -1.20 30.11
C ALA A 491 -4.11 -1.91 30.13
N ALA A 492 -4.08 -3.24 30.03
CA ALA A 492 -2.83 -4.01 29.92
C ALA A 492 -2.16 -3.88 28.53
N LEU A 493 -2.92 -3.53 27.48
CA LEU A 493 -2.42 -3.35 26.13
C LEU A 493 -2.05 -1.90 25.80
N LEU A 494 -2.78 -0.94 26.38
CA LEU A 494 -2.62 0.48 26.06
C LEU A 494 -2.80 1.33 27.32
N THR A 495 -1.80 2.15 27.62
CA THR A 495 -1.93 3.21 28.62
C THR A 495 -2.54 4.44 27.95
N ASP A 496 -3.84 4.64 28.13
CA ASP A 496 -4.62 5.71 27.50
C ASP A 496 -5.57 6.34 28.53
N PRO A 497 -5.78 7.68 28.52
CA PRO A 497 -6.66 8.37 29.46
C PRO A 497 -8.12 7.91 29.39
N GLU A 498 -8.64 7.57 28.21
CA GLU A 498 -10.01 7.10 28.04
C GLU A 498 -10.21 5.71 28.65
N VAL A 499 -9.29 4.79 28.38
CA VAL A 499 -9.28 3.45 29.00
C VAL A 499 -9.20 3.56 30.52
N ALA A 500 -8.34 4.44 31.03
CA ALA A 500 -8.22 4.69 32.47
C ALA A 500 -9.47 5.31 33.07
N ALA A 501 -10.12 6.23 32.36
CA ALA A 501 -11.37 6.84 32.79
C ALA A 501 -12.48 5.79 32.91
N HIS A 502 -12.66 4.94 31.87
CA HIS A 502 -13.66 3.87 31.84
C HIS A 502 -13.40 2.83 32.93
N LEU A 503 -12.18 2.30 33.03
CA LEU A 503 -11.82 1.29 34.03
C LEU A 503 -12.03 1.84 35.44
N GLY A 504 -11.55 3.04 35.71
CA GLY A 504 -11.70 3.70 37.00
C GLY A 504 -13.17 3.95 37.37
N GLU A 505 -13.99 4.38 36.40
CA GLU A 505 -15.43 4.58 36.63
C GLU A 505 -16.15 3.29 37.01
N VAL A 506 -15.88 2.19 36.28
CA VAL A 506 -16.51 0.90 36.58
C VAL A 506 -16.04 0.37 37.94
N LEU A 507 -14.76 0.49 38.25
CA LEU A 507 -14.24 0.13 39.59
C LEU A 507 -14.91 0.96 40.69
N TRP A 508 -15.01 2.26 40.51
CA TRP A 508 -15.67 3.16 41.48
C TRP A 508 -17.13 2.79 41.71
N THR A 509 -17.86 2.55 40.63
CA THR A 509 -19.29 2.21 40.69
C THR A 509 -19.55 0.85 41.29
N THR A 510 -18.62 -0.10 41.16
CA THR A 510 -18.70 -1.44 41.75
C THR A 510 -18.17 -1.49 43.18
N GLY A 511 -17.72 -0.36 43.75
CA GLY A 511 -17.30 -0.23 45.16
C GLY A 511 -15.81 -0.38 45.40
N ASP A 512 -14.99 -0.64 44.38
CA ASP A 512 -13.53 -0.72 44.54
C ASP A 512 -12.88 0.65 44.33
N SER A 513 -13.21 1.57 45.24
CA SER A 513 -12.79 2.98 45.14
C SER A 513 -11.27 3.15 45.28
N GLU A 514 -10.59 2.24 45.91
CA GLU A 514 -9.13 2.30 46.09
C GLU A 514 -8.41 1.98 44.78
N GLN A 515 -8.80 0.91 44.09
CA GLN A 515 -8.27 0.59 42.77
C GLN A 515 -8.63 1.67 41.74
N ALA A 516 -9.85 2.18 41.75
CA ALA A 516 -10.26 3.28 40.86
C ALA A 516 -9.32 4.49 40.97
N ARG A 517 -9.05 4.93 42.22
CA ARG A 517 -8.11 6.02 42.48
C ARG A 517 -6.68 5.72 42.05
N ALA A 518 -6.24 4.47 42.19
CA ALA A 518 -4.91 4.05 41.73
C ALA A 518 -4.79 4.15 40.23
N VAL A 519 -5.77 3.64 39.46
CA VAL A 519 -5.82 3.73 37.99
C VAL A 519 -5.78 5.17 37.50
N TRP A 520 -6.64 6.03 38.04
CA TRP A 520 -6.68 7.46 37.64
C TRP A 520 -5.39 8.21 38.01
N ARG A 521 -4.79 7.91 39.18
CA ARG A 521 -3.52 8.53 39.59
C ARG A 521 -2.38 8.14 38.69
N GLU A 522 -2.29 6.88 38.29
CA GLU A 522 -1.28 6.38 37.36
C GLU A 522 -1.42 7.06 35.99
N ALA A 523 -2.64 7.13 35.45
CA ALA A 523 -2.88 7.81 34.18
C ALA A 523 -2.54 9.31 34.26
N LEU A 524 -2.90 10.02 35.35
CA LEU A 524 -2.57 11.43 35.53
C LEU A 524 -1.06 11.70 35.78
N GLN A 525 -0.26 10.70 36.12
CA GLN A 525 1.21 10.85 36.12
C GLN A 525 1.77 11.01 34.69
N GLN A 526 1.18 10.34 33.72
CA GLN A 526 1.58 10.44 32.31
C GLN A 526 0.86 11.60 31.58
N TYR A 527 -0.39 11.86 31.96
CA TYR A 527 -1.28 12.88 31.36
C TYR A 527 -1.83 13.83 32.44
N PRO A 528 -1.00 14.74 33.01
CA PRO A 528 -1.34 15.49 34.24
C PRO A 528 -2.61 16.33 34.18
N ASP A 529 -2.99 16.77 32.99
CA ASP A 529 -4.12 17.68 32.78
C ASP A 529 -5.25 17.09 31.94
N ASP A 530 -5.31 15.74 31.83
CA ASP A 530 -6.32 15.12 30.99
C ASP A 530 -7.75 15.52 31.38
N PRO A 531 -8.52 16.08 30.43
CA PRO A 531 -9.85 16.62 30.73
C PRO A 531 -10.91 15.53 30.96
N LEU A 532 -10.73 14.34 30.36
CA LEU A 532 -11.70 13.25 30.47
C LEU A 532 -11.66 12.62 31.87
N ILE A 533 -10.45 12.35 32.36
CA ILE A 533 -10.28 11.84 33.73
C ILE A 533 -10.80 12.86 34.74
N LYS A 534 -10.49 14.17 34.58
CA LYS A 534 -11.00 15.23 35.46
C LYS A 534 -12.52 15.31 35.45
N ALA A 535 -13.14 15.28 34.29
CA ALA A 535 -14.61 15.29 34.16
C ALA A 535 -15.25 14.04 34.79
N THR A 536 -14.60 12.87 34.67
CA THR A 536 -15.06 11.63 35.30
C THR A 536 -15.01 11.73 36.82
N LEU A 537 -13.91 12.24 37.39
CA LEU A 537 -13.78 12.46 38.84
C LEU A 537 -14.83 13.43 39.39
N GLU A 538 -15.08 14.52 38.67
CA GLU A 538 -16.11 15.50 39.04
C GLU A 538 -17.52 14.91 39.01
N ARG A 539 -17.88 14.21 37.93
CA ARG A 539 -19.18 13.55 37.74
C ARG A 539 -19.46 12.49 38.81
N LEU A 540 -18.45 11.74 39.19
CA LEU A 540 -18.57 10.69 40.22
C LEU A 540 -18.42 11.21 41.67
N ASN A 541 -18.15 12.50 41.86
CA ASN A 541 -17.82 13.11 43.16
C ASN A 541 -16.68 12.34 43.89
N ALA A 542 -15.68 11.91 43.11
CA ALA A 542 -14.61 11.08 43.64
C ALA A 542 -13.61 11.84 44.53
N GLY A 543 -13.68 13.19 44.56
CA GLY A 543 -12.77 14.03 45.30
C GLY A 543 -11.35 14.07 44.71
N PRO A 544 -10.41 14.80 45.34
CA PRO A 544 -9.04 14.87 44.87
C PRO A 544 -8.34 13.51 45.03
N LEU A 545 -7.45 13.16 44.08
CA LEU A 545 -6.72 11.90 44.00
C LEU A 545 -5.48 11.88 44.92
#